data_cf913c9218e9b90ff923686bfa5784ea
#
_entry.id   cf913c9218e9b90ff923686bfa5784ea
#
_cell.length_a   1.000
_cell.length_b   1.000
_cell.length_c   1.000
_cell.angle_alpha   90.00
_cell.angle_beta   90.00
_cell.angle_gamma   90.00
#
_symmetry.space_group_name_H-M   'P 1'
#
loop_
_entity.id
_entity.type
_entity.pdbx_description
1 polymer ?
#
loop_
_entity_poly.entity_id
_entity_poly.type
_entity_poly.pdbx_seq_one_letter_code
_entity_poly.pdbx_strand_id
1 'polypeptide(L)'
;MDSVRIDRRGLLVAGAGIGVLAACGTDDSTSTGTDGAEGSEGGTGDQSGETVATVDDVPVGGGFVNQDAKVVVTQPETGDYRAFTAVCTHQGCTVAQVQDNEIFCACHSSFFSAEDGSVLRGPAPSSLAAIPVSLAGDDVVRE
;
A
#
# COMPACT_ATOMS: atom_id res chain seq x y z
N MET A 1 -26.85 31.60 7.92
CA MET A 1 -27.07 31.38 6.49
C MET A 1 -26.16 32.34 5.75
N ASP A 2 -24.91 31.94 5.55
CA ASP A 2 -23.96 32.69 4.75
C ASP A 2 -23.22 31.74 3.85
N SER A 3 -23.55 31.80 2.56
CA SER A 3 -22.94 31.01 1.50
C SER A 3 -21.66 31.71 1.06
N VAL A 4 -20.50 31.13 1.39
CA VAL A 4 -19.23 31.58 0.83
C VAL A 4 -19.06 30.97 -0.56
N ARG A 5 -19.23 31.81 -1.57
CA ARG A 5 -18.89 31.53 -2.97
C ARG A 5 -17.39 31.73 -3.15
N ILE A 6 -16.67 30.67 -3.47
CA ILE A 6 -15.28 30.77 -3.91
C ILE A 6 -15.26 30.90 -5.43
N ASP A 7 -14.87 32.08 -5.88
CA ASP A 7 -14.66 32.46 -7.29
C ASP A 7 -13.40 31.81 -7.85
N ARG A 8 -13.57 31.04 -8.91
CA ARG A 8 -12.48 30.53 -9.73
C ARG A 8 -12.20 31.46 -10.90
N ARG A 9 -11.25 32.34 -10.76
CA ARG A 9 -10.58 33.08 -11.87
C ARG A 9 -9.09 33.04 -11.57
N GLY A 10 -8.29 32.29 -12.27
CA GLY A 10 -7.86 32.49 -13.66
C GLY A 10 -6.49 33.18 -13.59
N LEU A 11 -5.40 32.43 -13.80
CA LEU A 11 -4.17 33.04 -14.31
C LEU A 11 -3.43 32.05 -15.19
N LEU A 12 -3.59 32.27 -16.50
CA LEU A 12 -2.73 31.70 -17.55
C LEU A 12 -1.45 32.56 -17.61
N VAL A 13 -0.29 31.93 -17.44
CA VAL A 13 0.98 32.54 -17.83
C VAL A 13 1.60 31.65 -18.88
N ALA A 14 1.57 32.15 -20.12
CA ALA A 14 2.31 31.63 -21.25
C ALA A 14 3.77 32.14 -21.16
N GLY A 15 4.72 31.22 -21.20
CA GLY A 15 6.16 31.54 -21.32
C GLY A 15 6.77 30.70 -22.43
N ALA A 16 6.94 31.29 -23.59
CA ALA A 16 7.73 30.77 -24.69
C ALA A 16 9.22 31.03 -24.45
N GLY A 17 10.04 29.99 -24.56
CA GLY A 17 11.49 30.09 -24.53
C GLY A 17 12.12 29.17 -25.59
N ILE A 18 12.64 29.79 -26.63
CA ILE A 18 13.35 29.23 -27.78
C ILE A 18 14.84 29.11 -27.46
N GLY A 19 15.52 28.09 -27.97
CA GLY A 19 16.97 28.04 -28.17
C GLY A 19 17.65 26.82 -27.59
N VAL A 20 18.52 26.10 -28.22
CA VAL A 20 19.39 26.15 -29.39
C VAL A 20 20.14 24.82 -29.46
N LEU A 21 20.35 24.34 -30.66
CA LEU A 21 21.20 23.27 -31.16
C LEU A 21 22.63 23.23 -30.60
N ALA A 22 23.17 22.04 -30.41
CA ALA A 22 24.54 21.61 -30.76
C ALA A 22 24.74 20.18 -30.23
N ALA A 23 25.12 19.26 -30.94
CA ALA A 23 26.13 18.90 -31.90
C ALA A 23 26.71 17.52 -31.49
N CYS A 24 26.71 16.65 -32.44
CA CYS A 24 27.46 15.44 -32.71
C CYS A 24 28.63 15.10 -31.79
N GLY A 25 28.67 13.84 -31.38
CA GLY A 25 29.86 13.14 -30.97
C GLY A 25 29.67 11.66 -31.27
N THR A 26 30.13 11.25 -32.45
CA THR A 26 30.35 9.86 -32.84
C THR A 26 31.58 9.34 -32.15
N ASP A 27 31.46 8.24 -31.42
CA ASP A 27 32.61 7.32 -31.25
C ASP A 27 32.08 5.88 -31.26
N ASP A 28 32.56 5.24 -32.28
CA ASP A 28 32.48 3.83 -32.62
C ASP A 28 33.37 3.04 -31.65
N SER A 29 32.84 2.06 -30.98
CA SER A 29 33.61 0.92 -30.48
C SER A 29 32.73 -0.31 -30.38
N THR A 30 32.81 -1.09 -31.41
CA THR A 30 32.44 -2.49 -31.51
C THR A 30 32.98 -3.31 -30.31
N SER A 31 32.09 -3.96 -29.57
CA SER A 31 32.46 -5.17 -28.85
C SER A 31 31.27 -6.13 -28.80
N THR A 32 31.44 -7.19 -29.56
CA THR A 32 30.71 -8.44 -29.53
C THR A 32 30.78 -9.08 -28.16
N GLY A 33 29.65 -9.58 -27.65
CA GLY A 33 29.72 -10.49 -26.50
C GLY A 33 28.35 -10.81 -25.90
N THR A 34 27.69 -11.82 -26.45
CA THR A 34 27.12 -12.99 -25.75
C THR A 34 25.98 -12.77 -24.76
N ASP A 35 24.82 -13.33 -25.12
CA ASP A 35 23.81 -13.99 -24.32
C ASP A 35 23.94 -13.86 -22.79
N GLY A 36 22.97 -13.21 -22.18
CA GLY A 36 22.78 -13.18 -20.74
C GLY A 36 21.31 -13.06 -20.41
N ALA A 37 20.68 -14.21 -20.21
CA ALA A 37 19.44 -14.47 -19.50
C ALA A 37 18.79 -13.27 -18.81
N GLU A 38 17.56 -12.96 -19.20
CA GLU A 38 16.62 -12.18 -18.42
C GLU A 38 16.34 -12.91 -17.11
N GLY A 39 17.13 -12.61 -16.11
CA GLY A 39 16.82 -12.90 -14.73
C GLY A 39 15.74 -11.95 -14.30
N SER A 40 14.49 -12.43 -14.20
CA SER A 40 13.46 -11.79 -13.41
C SER A 40 13.92 -11.79 -11.96
N GLU A 41 14.65 -10.78 -11.58
CA GLU A 41 14.93 -10.48 -10.18
C GLU A 41 13.63 -9.97 -9.57
N GLY A 42 12.88 -10.90 -8.98
CA GLY A 42 11.90 -10.57 -7.96
C GLY A 42 12.65 -9.88 -6.83
N GLY A 43 12.74 -8.56 -6.89
CA GLY A 43 13.25 -7.75 -5.81
C GLY A 43 12.36 -7.96 -4.59
N THR A 44 12.81 -8.78 -3.64
CA THR A 44 12.44 -8.63 -2.25
C THR A 44 13.14 -7.36 -1.77
N GLY A 45 12.62 -6.20 -2.22
CA GLY A 45 13.02 -4.92 -1.67
C GLY A 45 12.70 -4.96 -0.19
N ASP A 46 13.67 -4.60 0.63
CA ASP A 46 13.45 -4.25 2.02
C ASP A 46 12.31 -3.21 2.05
N GLN A 47 11.13 -3.63 2.52
CA GLN A 47 9.93 -2.79 2.60
C GLN A 47 9.85 -2.09 3.96
N SER A 48 10.95 -2.09 4.72
CA SER A 48 11.06 -1.35 5.97
C SER A 48 10.93 0.16 5.69
N GLY A 49 10.06 0.80 6.43
CA GLY A 49 9.75 2.23 6.26
C GLY A 49 8.74 2.53 5.14
N GLU A 50 8.14 1.50 4.52
CA GLU A 50 7.03 1.73 3.58
C GLU A 50 5.77 2.18 4.35
N THR A 51 5.18 3.30 3.94
CA THR A 51 3.88 3.74 4.45
C THR A 51 2.80 2.80 3.93
N VAL A 52 2.12 2.10 4.82
CA VAL A 52 1.05 1.14 4.48
C VAL A 52 -0.36 1.68 4.71
N ALA A 53 -0.50 2.71 5.55
CA ALA A 53 -1.75 3.44 5.80
C ALA A 53 -1.45 4.79 6.43
N THR A 54 -2.44 5.69 6.50
CA THR A 54 -2.42 6.86 7.37
C THR A 54 -3.35 6.63 8.56
N VAL A 55 -3.11 7.31 9.67
CA VAL A 55 -3.95 7.17 10.88
C VAL A 55 -5.42 7.54 10.62
N ASP A 56 -5.66 8.48 9.70
CA ASP A 56 -7.00 8.93 9.31
C ASP A 56 -7.78 7.86 8.52
N ASP A 57 -7.07 6.96 7.84
CA ASP A 57 -7.68 5.87 7.06
C ASP A 57 -8.07 4.67 7.92
N VAL A 58 -7.60 4.62 9.18
CA VAL A 58 -7.76 3.45 10.07
C VAL A 58 -8.65 3.83 11.26
N PRO A 59 -9.98 3.75 11.13
CA PRO A 59 -10.89 4.06 12.23
C PRO A 59 -10.79 3.03 13.37
N VAL A 60 -11.14 3.46 14.59
CA VAL A 60 -11.21 2.55 15.76
C VAL A 60 -12.27 1.48 15.54
N GLY A 61 -11.93 0.23 15.80
CA GLY A 61 -12.77 -0.94 15.53
C GLY A 61 -12.83 -1.32 14.05
N GLY A 62 -12.11 -0.59 13.18
CA GLY A 62 -12.04 -0.82 11.74
C GLY A 62 -10.61 -0.99 11.24
N GLY A 63 -10.40 -0.66 9.98
CA GLY A 63 -9.08 -0.77 9.36
C GLY A 63 -9.06 -0.36 7.90
N PHE A 64 -7.86 -0.37 7.36
CA PHE A 64 -7.57 -0.04 5.96
C PHE A 64 -6.91 -1.24 5.26
N VAL A 65 -7.40 -1.58 4.07
CA VAL A 65 -6.82 -2.65 3.25
C VAL A 65 -5.99 -2.05 2.13
N ASN A 66 -4.67 -2.09 2.28
CA ASN A 66 -3.74 -1.72 1.23
C ASN A 66 -3.55 -2.91 0.28
N GLN A 67 -4.22 -2.84 -0.88
CA GLN A 67 -4.21 -3.94 -1.86
C GLN A 67 -2.87 -4.07 -2.59
N ASP A 68 -2.15 -2.98 -2.77
CA ASP A 68 -0.86 -2.97 -3.48
C ASP A 68 0.24 -3.57 -2.60
N ALA A 69 0.33 -3.13 -1.35
CA ALA A 69 1.26 -3.66 -0.37
C ALA A 69 0.86 -5.03 0.19
N LYS A 70 -0.37 -5.50 -0.07
CA LYS A 70 -0.95 -6.72 0.51
C LYS A 70 -0.96 -6.72 2.03
N VAL A 71 -1.26 -5.57 2.62
CA VAL A 71 -1.33 -5.34 4.06
C VAL A 71 -2.72 -4.88 4.45
N VAL A 72 -3.24 -5.40 5.55
CA VAL A 72 -4.40 -4.84 6.22
C VAL A 72 -3.94 -4.23 7.54
N VAL A 73 -4.23 -2.95 7.75
CA VAL A 73 -3.95 -2.23 8.99
C VAL A 73 -5.25 -2.12 9.78
N THR A 74 -5.20 -2.40 11.06
CA THR A 74 -6.35 -2.36 11.97
C THR A 74 -6.08 -1.44 13.15
N GLN A 75 -7.14 -0.93 13.77
CA GLN A 75 -7.08 -0.18 15.02
C GLN A 75 -8.12 -0.73 16.00
N PRO A 76 -7.81 -1.85 16.70
CA PRO A 76 -8.74 -2.46 17.65
C PRO A 76 -9.18 -1.52 18.77
N GLU A 77 -8.24 -0.74 19.30
CA GLU A 77 -8.44 0.31 20.30
C GLU A 77 -7.78 1.60 19.84
N THR A 78 -8.21 2.72 20.40
CA THR A 78 -7.66 4.04 20.04
C THR A 78 -6.15 4.09 20.22
N GLY A 79 -5.43 4.33 19.14
CA GLY A 79 -3.96 4.43 19.11
C GLY A 79 -3.22 3.10 19.07
N ASP A 80 -3.92 1.95 19.07
CA ASP A 80 -3.33 0.61 18.91
C ASP A 80 -3.42 0.18 17.45
N TYR A 81 -2.38 0.43 16.68
CA TYR A 81 -2.30 0.05 15.27
C TYR A 81 -1.62 -1.28 15.11
N ARG A 82 -2.25 -2.18 14.37
CA ARG A 82 -1.74 -3.52 14.04
C ARG A 82 -1.83 -3.75 12.56
N ALA A 83 -0.95 -4.58 12.03
CA ALA A 83 -1.01 -4.94 10.63
C ALA A 83 -0.82 -6.44 10.43
N PHE A 84 -1.48 -6.93 9.39
CA PHE A 84 -1.43 -8.33 8.99
C PHE A 84 -1.33 -8.42 7.47
N THR A 85 -0.92 -9.60 6.97
CA THR A 85 -1.07 -9.87 5.54
C THR A 85 -2.54 -9.75 5.13
N ALA A 86 -2.80 -9.04 4.05
CA ALA A 86 -4.16 -8.98 3.47
C ALA A 86 -4.50 -10.24 2.66
N VAL A 87 -3.61 -11.23 2.61
CA VAL A 87 -3.81 -12.47 1.85
C VAL A 87 -4.49 -13.51 2.73
N CYS A 88 -5.74 -13.82 2.42
CA CYS A 88 -6.52 -14.84 3.14
C CYS A 88 -5.87 -16.21 3.04
N THR A 89 -5.73 -16.89 4.18
CA THR A 89 -5.07 -18.19 4.27
C THR A 89 -5.88 -19.36 3.68
N HIS A 90 -7.16 -19.14 3.31
CA HIS A 90 -7.96 -20.16 2.65
C HIS A 90 -7.52 -20.43 1.22
N GLN A 91 -7.58 -19.42 0.34
CA GLN A 91 -7.24 -19.55 -1.08
C GLN A 91 -6.51 -18.31 -1.65
N GLY A 92 -5.87 -17.52 -0.83
CA GLY A 92 -5.05 -16.40 -1.28
C GLY A 92 -5.80 -15.15 -1.75
N CYS A 93 -7.12 -15.07 -1.53
CA CYS A 93 -7.87 -13.84 -1.82
C CYS A 93 -7.40 -12.70 -0.94
N THR A 94 -7.43 -11.48 -1.46
CA THR A 94 -7.24 -10.29 -0.63
C THR A 94 -8.48 -10.09 0.25
N VAL A 95 -8.28 -9.84 1.54
CA VAL A 95 -9.37 -9.48 2.47
C VAL A 95 -10.07 -8.21 1.98
N ALA A 96 -11.36 -8.07 2.28
CA ALA A 96 -12.19 -7.04 1.68
C ALA A 96 -12.32 -5.78 2.54
N GLN A 97 -12.44 -5.96 3.85
CA GLN A 97 -12.70 -4.86 4.79
C GLN A 97 -12.41 -5.26 6.24
N VAL A 98 -12.35 -4.26 7.11
CA VAL A 98 -12.31 -4.44 8.57
C VAL A 98 -13.47 -3.67 9.18
N GLN A 99 -14.26 -4.32 10.00
CA GLN A 99 -15.39 -3.72 10.70
C GLN A 99 -15.66 -4.49 12.00
N ASP A 100 -16.06 -3.78 13.06
CA ASP A 100 -16.40 -4.37 14.36
C ASP A 100 -15.27 -5.28 14.93
N ASN A 101 -14.00 -4.86 14.75
CA ASN A 101 -12.80 -5.63 15.10
C ASN A 101 -12.68 -6.98 14.38
N GLU A 102 -13.31 -7.13 13.22
CA GLU A 102 -13.21 -8.31 12.37
C GLU A 102 -12.68 -7.96 10.98
N ILE A 103 -11.68 -8.70 10.52
CA ILE A 103 -11.17 -8.64 9.14
C ILE A 103 -11.96 -9.64 8.31
N PHE A 104 -12.62 -9.18 7.26
CA PHE A 104 -13.49 -9.99 6.42
C PHE A 104 -12.89 -10.32 5.06
N CYS A 105 -12.89 -11.60 4.70
CA CYS A 105 -12.58 -12.09 3.36
C CYS A 105 -13.87 -12.49 2.62
N ALA A 106 -14.21 -11.74 1.57
CA ALA A 106 -15.47 -11.91 0.84
C ALA A 106 -15.52 -13.17 -0.03
N CYS A 107 -14.37 -13.76 -0.41
CA CYS A 107 -14.34 -14.89 -1.33
C CYS A 107 -15.10 -16.12 -0.78
N HIS A 108 -14.87 -16.46 0.48
CA HIS A 108 -15.47 -17.65 1.10
C HIS A 108 -15.94 -17.39 2.54
N SER A 109 -16.17 -16.10 2.88
CA SER A 109 -16.71 -15.70 4.18
C SER A 109 -15.84 -16.15 5.37
N SER A 110 -14.53 -16.00 5.25
CA SER A 110 -13.62 -16.14 6.39
C SER A 110 -13.53 -14.82 7.15
N PHE A 111 -13.45 -14.88 8.47
CA PHE A 111 -13.31 -13.74 9.36
C PHE A 111 -12.14 -13.96 10.29
N PHE A 112 -11.38 -12.90 10.49
CA PHE A 112 -10.20 -12.91 11.35
C PHE A 112 -10.30 -11.78 12.38
N SER A 113 -9.68 -11.97 13.52
CA SER A 113 -9.58 -10.95 14.56
C SER A 113 -8.69 -9.78 14.12
N ALA A 114 -9.17 -8.56 14.31
CA ALA A 114 -8.36 -7.36 14.09
C ALA A 114 -7.26 -7.17 15.17
N GLU A 115 -7.34 -7.89 16.28
CA GLU A 115 -6.37 -7.80 17.37
C GLU A 115 -5.12 -8.65 17.15
N ASP A 116 -5.28 -9.87 16.65
CA ASP A 116 -4.19 -10.86 16.56
C ASP A 116 -4.17 -11.65 15.24
N GLY A 117 -5.10 -11.35 14.32
CA GLY A 117 -5.21 -12.02 13.04
C GLY A 117 -5.76 -13.46 13.13
N SER A 118 -6.17 -13.94 14.29
CA SER A 118 -6.69 -15.31 14.48
C SER A 118 -7.98 -15.54 13.71
N VAL A 119 -8.23 -16.79 13.30
CA VAL A 119 -9.48 -17.16 12.61
C VAL A 119 -10.63 -17.14 13.61
N LEU A 120 -11.63 -16.31 13.35
CA LEU A 120 -12.85 -16.25 14.14
C LEU A 120 -13.92 -17.23 13.60
N ARG A 121 -14.06 -17.27 12.26
CA ARG A 121 -14.99 -18.15 11.57
C ARG A 121 -14.67 -18.26 10.08
N GLY A 122 -15.18 -19.30 9.44
CA GLY A 122 -15.04 -19.56 8.01
C GLY A 122 -14.04 -20.65 7.70
N PRO A 123 -13.76 -20.89 6.41
CA PRO A 123 -12.94 -22.03 5.97
C PRO A 123 -11.43 -21.78 6.04
N ALA A 124 -10.97 -20.60 6.47
CA ALA A 124 -9.54 -20.31 6.59
C ALA A 124 -8.88 -21.25 7.62
N PRO A 125 -7.76 -21.93 7.28
CA PRO A 125 -7.16 -22.94 8.14
C PRO A 125 -6.22 -22.36 9.21
N SER A 126 -5.77 -21.11 9.06
CA SER A 126 -4.79 -20.48 9.95
C SER A 126 -4.95 -18.96 10.00
N SER A 127 -4.37 -18.36 11.04
CA SER A 127 -4.32 -16.92 11.24
C SER A 127 -3.65 -16.17 10.10
N LEU A 128 -3.97 -14.90 9.93
CA LEU A 128 -3.20 -13.99 9.10
C LEU A 128 -1.83 -13.74 9.76
N ALA A 129 -0.77 -13.67 8.95
CA ALA A 129 0.55 -13.38 9.48
C ALA A 129 0.62 -11.90 9.90
N ALA A 130 1.11 -11.64 11.11
CA ALA A 130 1.35 -10.30 11.60
C ALA A 130 2.51 -9.65 10.84
N ILE A 131 2.39 -8.35 10.58
CA ILE A 131 3.41 -7.51 9.97
C ILE A 131 3.76 -6.44 11.01
N PRO A 132 5.03 -6.35 11.43
CA PRO A 132 5.46 -5.29 12.33
C PRO A 132 5.25 -3.92 11.70
N VAL A 133 4.66 -3.01 12.46
CA VAL A 133 4.43 -1.61 12.04
C VAL A 133 4.72 -0.67 13.19
N SER A 134 5.08 0.56 12.85
CA SER A 134 5.24 1.67 13.79
C SER A 134 4.61 2.95 13.24
N LEU A 135 4.45 3.96 14.09
CA LEU A 135 3.96 5.26 13.67
C LEU A 135 5.12 6.20 13.36
N ALA A 136 5.07 6.83 12.20
CA ALA A 136 5.96 7.90 11.78
C ALA A 136 5.14 9.18 11.52
N GLY A 137 4.87 9.95 12.57
CA GLY A 137 3.89 11.04 12.52
C GLY A 137 2.48 10.49 12.36
N ASP A 138 1.80 10.85 11.28
CA ASP A 138 0.46 10.37 10.95
C ASP A 138 0.48 9.15 10.02
N ASP A 139 1.66 8.61 9.71
CA ASP A 139 1.82 7.45 8.86
C ASP A 139 2.03 6.16 9.68
N VAL A 140 1.35 5.09 9.27
CA VAL A 140 1.64 3.73 9.71
C VAL A 140 2.65 3.14 8.74
N VAL A 141 3.86 2.87 9.23
CA VAL A 141 4.97 2.37 8.41
C VAL A 141 5.35 0.94 8.80
N ARG A 142 5.74 0.16 7.80
CA ARG A 142 6.25 -1.20 7.98
C ARG A 142 7.68 -1.16 8.54
N GLU A 143 7.99 -2.01 9.51
CA GLU A 143 9.34 -2.19 10.07
C GLU A 143 10.16 -3.22 9.29
#